data_06dd8e9ffc2227a461c050f9aca71909
#
_entry.id   06dd8e9ffc2227a461c050f9aca71909
#
_cell.length_a   1.000
_cell.length_b   1.000
_cell.length_c   1.000
_cell.angle_alpha   90.00
_cell.angle_beta   90.00
_cell.angle_gamma   90.00
#
_symmetry.space_group_name_H-M   'P 1'
#
loop_
_entity.id
_entity.type
_entity.pdbx_description
1 polymer ?
#
loop_
_entity_poly.entity_id
_entity_poly.type
_entity_poly.pdbx_seq_one_letter_code
_entity_poly.pdbx_strand_id
1 'polypeptide(L)'
;MLKNVKWFFVVLVFSSFISLSFDKRKTPTEKLPLGAQAPELVLGKEKQLLSLQAAKGNYILLSFWASYDAASRTRNARLHNVVSDDARVEMISISFDRYQSVFNAAVRQDGIGDNVYQEMEGENSEIFKSYDLKHGFINYLVNDRGAIVAKNVTPSELASFLHQAEN
;
A
#
# COMPACT_ATOMS: atom_id res chain seq x y z
N MET A 1 40.75 21.66 -51.89
CA MET A 1 39.53 20.85 -51.68
C MET A 1 39.54 19.89 -50.47
N LEU A 2 40.56 19.91 -49.62
CA LEU A 2 40.72 18.95 -48.51
C LEU A 2 40.45 19.53 -47.11
N LYS A 3 40.10 20.81 -46.96
CA LYS A 3 39.81 21.43 -45.66
C LYS A 3 38.40 21.16 -45.14
N ASN A 4 37.46 20.86 -46.02
CA ASN A 4 36.05 20.65 -45.63
C ASN A 4 35.73 19.20 -45.26
N VAL A 5 36.57 18.23 -45.62
CA VAL A 5 36.35 16.80 -45.34
C VAL A 5 36.55 16.51 -43.84
N LYS A 6 37.50 17.17 -43.18
CA LYS A 6 37.77 16.98 -41.77
C LYS A 6 36.62 17.50 -40.87
N TRP A 7 35.96 18.54 -41.31
CA TRP A 7 34.80 19.09 -40.59
C TRP A 7 33.53 18.21 -40.71
N PHE A 8 33.36 17.59 -41.87
CA PHE A 8 32.26 16.62 -42.08
C PHE A 8 32.41 15.39 -41.20
N PHE A 9 33.63 14.89 -40.97
CA PHE A 9 33.90 13.77 -40.09
C PHE A 9 33.64 14.11 -38.61
N VAL A 10 33.97 15.32 -38.18
CA VAL A 10 33.72 15.78 -36.82
C VAL A 10 32.20 15.91 -36.53
N VAL A 11 31.41 16.42 -37.49
CA VAL A 11 29.97 16.53 -37.37
C VAL A 11 29.30 15.17 -37.37
N LEU A 12 29.80 14.20 -38.16
CA LEU A 12 29.28 12.84 -38.24
C LEU A 12 29.57 12.03 -36.96
N VAL A 13 30.70 12.23 -36.33
CA VAL A 13 31.04 11.60 -35.04
C VAL A 13 30.23 12.21 -33.91
N PHE A 14 29.96 13.52 -33.91
CA PHE A 14 29.12 14.17 -32.92
C PHE A 14 27.63 13.76 -33.06
N SER A 15 27.14 13.55 -34.29
CA SER A 15 25.74 13.10 -34.47
C SER A 15 25.55 11.66 -34.04
N SER A 16 26.56 10.81 -34.03
CA SER A 16 26.51 9.42 -33.56
C SER A 16 26.42 9.31 -32.03
N PHE A 17 26.88 10.32 -31.29
CA PHE A 17 26.79 10.31 -29.82
C PHE A 17 25.46 10.80 -29.27
N ILE A 18 24.62 11.46 -30.09
CA ILE A 18 23.30 11.94 -29.66
C ILE A 18 22.25 10.80 -29.73
N SER A 19 22.55 9.67 -30.37
CA SER A 19 21.71 8.47 -30.39
C SER A 19 21.99 7.48 -29.28
N LEU A 20 22.77 7.84 -28.25
CA LEU A 20 22.77 7.12 -26.99
C LEU A 20 21.42 7.38 -26.32
N SER A 21 20.48 6.57 -26.72
CA SER A 21 19.20 6.32 -26.09
C SER A 21 19.26 6.64 -24.61
N PHE A 22 18.52 7.65 -24.19
CA PHE A 22 17.90 7.62 -22.90
C PHE A 22 16.95 6.41 -22.89
N ASP A 23 17.53 5.23 -22.68
CA ASP A 23 16.78 4.10 -22.23
C ASP A 23 16.23 4.54 -20.87
N LYS A 24 15.01 5.09 -20.89
CA LYS A 24 14.21 5.24 -19.69
C LYS A 24 14.12 3.82 -19.17
N ARG A 25 15.02 3.45 -18.25
CA ARG A 25 14.80 2.29 -17.39
C ARG A 25 13.39 2.47 -16.90
N LYS A 26 12.49 1.65 -17.44
CA LYS A 26 11.15 1.54 -16.89
C LYS A 26 11.37 1.08 -15.47
N THR A 27 11.39 2.03 -14.53
CA THR A 27 11.23 1.70 -13.12
C THR A 27 10.01 0.80 -13.08
N PRO A 28 10.08 -0.38 -12.45
CA PRO A 28 8.91 -1.24 -12.33
C PRO A 28 7.76 -0.35 -11.89
N THR A 29 6.73 -0.24 -12.72
CA THR A 29 5.58 0.61 -12.40
C THR A 29 4.98 0.02 -11.14
N GLU A 30 5.09 0.76 -10.06
CA GLU A 30 4.51 0.35 -8.79
C GLU A 30 3.03 0.09 -8.98
N LYS A 31 2.55 -1.10 -8.59
CA LYS A 31 1.20 -1.55 -8.92
C LYS A 31 0.12 -0.63 -8.36
N LEU A 32 0.36 -0.06 -7.17
CA LEU A 32 -0.52 0.89 -6.50
C LEU A 32 0.27 2.15 -6.11
N PRO A 33 0.49 3.11 -7.02
CA PRO A 33 1.17 4.36 -6.69
C PRO A 33 0.30 5.25 -5.79
N LEU A 34 0.90 6.22 -5.13
CA LEU A 34 0.17 7.27 -4.42
C LEU A 34 -0.75 8.01 -5.40
N GLY A 35 -1.97 8.32 -4.95
CA GLY A 35 -3.02 8.92 -5.76
C GLY A 35 -3.87 7.92 -6.55
N ALA A 36 -3.47 6.63 -6.63
CA ALA A 36 -4.31 5.60 -7.24
C ALA A 36 -5.55 5.32 -6.38
N GLN A 37 -6.64 4.89 -7.02
CA GLN A 37 -7.81 4.38 -6.32
C GLN A 37 -7.46 3.07 -5.62
N ALA A 38 -7.84 2.93 -4.35
CA ALA A 38 -7.72 1.69 -3.61
C ALA A 38 -8.62 0.62 -4.25
N PRO A 39 -8.11 -0.59 -4.51
CA PRO A 39 -8.92 -1.70 -5.00
C PRO A 39 -10.08 -2.03 -4.05
N GLU A 40 -11.18 -2.49 -4.59
CA GLU A 40 -12.33 -2.95 -3.80
C GLU A 40 -11.92 -4.11 -2.88
N LEU A 41 -12.47 -4.11 -1.67
CA LEU A 41 -12.30 -5.18 -0.71
C LEU A 41 -13.55 -6.07 -0.69
N VAL A 42 -13.43 -7.28 -1.20
CA VAL A 42 -14.48 -8.29 -1.13
C VAL A 42 -14.02 -9.39 -0.20
N LEU A 43 -14.65 -9.49 0.97
CA LEU A 43 -14.22 -10.36 2.05
C LEU A 43 -15.21 -11.51 2.31
N GLY A 44 -14.63 -12.62 2.77
CA GLY A 44 -15.36 -13.79 3.25
C GLY A 44 -16.04 -14.61 2.18
N LYS A 45 -16.62 -15.74 2.61
CA LYS A 45 -17.33 -16.69 1.73
C LYS A 45 -18.55 -16.10 1.05
N GLU A 46 -19.20 -15.14 1.70
CA GLU A 46 -20.40 -14.47 1.19
C GLU A 46 -20.06 -13.30 0.24
N LYS A 47 -18.77 -13.08 -0.05
CA LYS A 47 -18.28 -12.00 -0.92
C LYS A 47 -18.84 -10.62 -0.52
N GLN A 48 -18.82 -10.33 0.78
CA GLN A 48 -19.25 -9.04 1.29
C GLN A 48 -18.30 -7.95 0.79
N LEU A 49 -18.84 -6.98 0.07
CA LEU A 49 -18.11 -5.78 -0.34
C LEU A 49 -17.99 -4.83 0.84
N LEU A 50 -16.74 -4.52 1.23
CA LEU A 50 -16.47 -3.46 2.21
C LEU A 50 -16.32 -2.13 1.49
N SER A 51 -17.09 -1.14 1.96
CA SER A 51 -16.95 0.22 1.45
C SER A 51 -15.64 0.84 1.93
N LEU A 52 -14.86 1.40 1.00
CA LEU A 52 -13.67 2.19 1.27
C LEU A 52 -13.97 3.71 1.16
N GLN A 53 -15.22 4.09 1.39
CA GLN A 53 -15.63 5.48 1.42
C GLN A 53 -15.65 5.99 2.86
N ALA A 54 -14.59 6.68 3.25
CA ALA A 54 -14.55 7.39 4.51
C ALA A 54 -15.55 8.57 4.50
N ALA A 55 -15.98 9.01 5.68
CA ALA A 55 -16.69 10.27 5.80
C ALA A 55 -15.80 11.41 5.28
N LYS A 56 -16.42 12.48 4.78
CA LYS A 56 -15.70 13.63 4.19
C LYS A 56 -14.63 14.17 5.16
N GLY A 57 -13.41 14.25 4.69
CA GLY A 57 -12.26 14.70 5.47
C GLY A 57 -11.61 13.61 6.34
N ASN A 58 -12.17 12.41 6.36
CA ASN A 58 -11.64 11.27 7.11
C ASN A 58 -10.81 10.32 6.23
N TYR A 59 -10.18 9.36 6.88
CA TYR A 59 -9.30 8.38 6.27
C TYR A 59 -9.70 6.95 6.63
N ILE A 60 -9.35 6.00 5.77
CA ILE A 60 -9.40 4.57 6.07
C ILE A 60 -7.97 4.04 6.08
N LEU A 61 -7.56 3.41 7.17
CA LEU A 61 -6.29 2.69 7.26
C LEU A 61 -6.53 1.21 7.00
N LEU A 62 -6.13 0.74 5.81
CA LEU A 62 -6.13 -0.68 5.47
C LEU A 62 -4.84 -1.30 5.98
N SER A 63 -4.91 -2.29 6.88
CA SER A 63 -3.74 -2.98 7.41
C SER A 63 -3.81 -4.47 7.09
N PHE A 64 -2.81 -4.97 6.37
CA PHE A 64 -2.67 -6.37 6.01
C PHE A 64 -1.63 -7.04 6.91
N TRP A 65 -1.95 -8.21 7.45
CA TRP A 65 -1.09 -8.92 8.39
C TRP A 65 -1.36 -10.42 8.44
N ALA A 66 -0.50 -11.16 9.15
CA ALA A 66 -0.74 -12.54 9.52
C ALA A 66 -0.07 -12.85 10.87
N SER A 67 -0.60 -13.77 11.64
CA SER A 67 -0.04 -14.14 12.95
C SER A 67 1.36 -14.75 12.86
N TYR A 68 1.68 -15.39 11.74
CA TYR A 68 2.99 -15.97 11.46
C TYR A 68 4.04 -14.95 10.99
N ASP A 69 3.63 -13.73 10.63
CA ASP A 69 4.52 -12.61 10.31
C ASP A 69 4.55 -11.63 11.48
N ALA A 70 5.53 -11.81 12.34
CA ALA A 70 5.67 -11.03 13.57
C ALA A 70 5.79 -9.52 13.31
N ALA A 71 6.39 -9.10 12.19
CA ALA A 71 6.57 -7.69 11.84
C ALA A 71 5.22 -7.04 11.50
N SER A 72 4.43 -7.64 10.61
CA SER A 72 3.12 -7.11 10.22
C SER A 72 2.12 -7.17 11.38
N ARG A 73 2.11 -8.26 12.16
CA ARG A 73 1.26 -8.41 13.34
C ARG A 73 1.54 -7.32 14.38
N THR A 74 2.82 -7.11 14.73
CA THR A 74 3.21 -6.07 15.71
C THR A 74 2.84 -4.68 15.19
N ARG A 75 3.07 -4.40 13.90
CA ARG A 75 2.68 -3.14 13.28
C ARG A 75 1.17 -2.94 13.33
N ASN A 76 0.38 -3.96 12.99
CA ASN A 76 -1.07 -3.92 13.02
C ASN A 76 -1.59 -3.54 14.41
N ALA A 77 -1.12 -4.22 15.47
CA ALA A 77 -1.53 -3.91 16.84
C ALA A 77 -1.16 -2.48 17.27
N ARG A 78 0.04 -2.01 16.90
CA ARG A 78 0.47 -0.64 17.23
C ARG A 78 -0.31 0.43 16.46
N LEU A 79 -0.63 0.19 15.19
CA LEU A 79 -1.47 1.09 14.39
C LEU A 79 -2.89 1.16 14.96
N HIS A 80 -3.45 0.03 15.38
CA HIS A 80 -4.75 -0.02 16.05
C HIS A 80 -4.77 0.91 17.28
N ASN A 81 -3.73 0.88 18.11
CA ASN A 81 -3.64 1.75 19.29
C ASN A 81 -3.54 3.25 18.91
N VAL A 82 -2.94 3.60 17.78
CA VAL A 82 -2.87 5.01 17.32
C VAL A 82 -4.22 5.52 16.84
N VAL A 83 -4.99 4.66 16.15
CA VAL A 83 -6.27 5.09 15.56
C VAL A 83 -7.45 4.94 16.52
N SER A 84 -7.35 4.15 17.58
CA SER A 84 -8.45 3.94 18.54
C SER A 84 -8.94 5.22 19.19
N ASP A 85 -8.09 6.21 19.30
CA ASP A 85 -8.39 7.50 19.94
C ASP A 85 -8.66 8.63 18.91
N ASP A 86 -8.64 8.33 17.60
CA ASP A 86 -8.78 9.33 16.55
C ASP A 86 -9.97 9.03 15.61
N ALA A 87 -11.07 9.71 15.81
CA ALA A 87 -12.30 9.52 15.02
C ALA A 87 -12.17 9.87 13.53
N ARG A 88 -11.04 10.47 13.10
CA ARG A 88 -10.80 10.80 11.68
C ARG A 88 -10.28 9.60 10.89
N VAL A 89 -9.86 8.53 11.55
CA VAL A 89 -9.33 7.33 10.89
C VAL A 89 -10.12 6.12 11.31
N GLU A 90 -10.69 5.43 10.34
CA GLU A 90 -11.25 4.10 10.53
C GLU A 90 -10.21 3.06 10.09
N MET A 91 -9.89 2.10 10.96
CA MET A 91 -8.98 1.01 10.61
C MET A 91 -9.74 -0.22 10.17
N ILE A 92 -9.39 -0.75 9.00
CA ILE A 92 -9.82 -2.06 8.51
C ILE A 92 -8.60 -2.97 8.52
N SER A 93 -8.64 -4.01 9.36
CA SER A 93 -7.55 -4.94 9.58
C SER A 93 -7.86 -6.29 8.94
N ILE A 94 -7.00 -6.76 8.03
CA ILE A 94 -7.22 -7.98 7.26
C ILE A 94 -6.09 -8.97 7.53
N SER A 95 -6.43 -10.08 8.17
CA SER A 95 -5.51 -11.18 8.45
C SER A 95 -5.53 -12.21 7.32
N PHE A 96 -4.35 -12.69 6.95
CA PHE A 96 -4.14 -13.80 6.02
C PHE A 96 -3.86 -15.13 6.73
N ASP A 97 -4.30 -15.25 7.98
CA ASP A 97 -4.24 -16.52 8.70
C ASP A 97 -5.21 -17.54 8.09
N ARG A 98 -4.71 -18.72 7.79
CA ARG A 98 -5.51 -19.79 7.18
C ARG A 98 -6.56 -20.36 8.13
N TYR A 99 -6.22 -20.44 9.43
CA TYR A 99 -7.07 -21.11 10.43
C TYR A 99 -7.78 -20.11 11.32
N GLN A 100 -9.10 -20.23 11.41
CA GLN A 100 -9.96 -19.38 12.24
C GLN A 100 -9.53 -19.36 13.72
N SER A 101 -9.10 -20.51 14.26
CA SER A 101 -8.63 -20.59 15.66
C SER A 101 -7.38 -19.76 15.91
N VAL A 102 -6.43 -19.74 14.96
CA VAL A 102 -5.20 -18.97 15.02
C VAL A 102 -5.52 -17.47 14.91
N PHE A 103 -6.32 -17.10 13.94
CA PHE A 103 -6.84 -15.75 13.78
C PHE A 103 -7.49 -15.23 15.06
N ASN A 104 -8.47 -15.96 15.59
CA ASN A 104 -9.20 -15.58 16.81
C ASN A 104 -8.27 -15.47 18.03
N ALA A 105 -7.25 -16.33 18.14
CA ALA A 105 -6.27 -16.27 19.22
C ALA A 105 -5.41 -15.00 19.10
N ALA A 106 -4.94 -14.66 17.91
CA ALA A 106 -4.14 -13.47 17.66
C ALA A 106 -4.93 -12.19 17.95
N VAL A 107 -6.17 -12.09 17.43
CA VAL A 107 -7.07 -10.95 17.67
C VAL A 107 -7.27 -10.70 19.16
N ARG A 108 -7.57 -11.76 19.94
CA ARG A 108 -7.76 -11.65 21.40
C ARG A 108 -6.46 -11.26 22.12
N GLN A 109 -5.34 -11.85 21.72
CA GLN A 109 -4.05 -11.58 22.35
C GLN A 109 -3.58 -10.14 22.12
N ASP A 110 -3.85 -9.60 20.94
CA ASP A 110 -3.42 -8.26 20.53
C ASP A 110 -4.42 -7.17 20.93
N GLY A 111 -5.60 -7.56 21.46
CA GLY A 111 -6.65 -6.63 21.88
C GLY A 111 -7.28 -5.84 20.74
N ILE A 112 -7.19 -6.32 19.51
CA ILE A 112 -7.82 -5.71 18.33
C ILE A 112 -9.21 -6.32 18.14
N GLY A 113 -10.27 -5.50 18.12
CA GLY A 113 -11.64 -6.03 18.17
C GLY A 113 -12.54 -5.65 17.00
N ASP A 114 -12.49 -4.41 16.59
CA ASP A 114 -13.41 -3.88 15.60
C ASP A 114 -12.81 -3.89 14.20
N ASN A 115 -13.66 -4.08 13.17
CA ASN A 115 -13.28 -4.07 11.75
C ASN A 115 -12.08 -4.98 11.41
N VAL A 116 -12.04 -6.17 12.04
CA VAL A 116 -11.00 -7.17 11.82
C VAL A 116 -11.57 -8.36 11.05
N TYR A 117 -10.97 -8.66 9.92
CA TYR A 117 -11.45 -9.65 8.98
C TYR A 117 -10.38 -10.71 8.70
N GLN A 118 -10.81 -11.90 8.31
CA GLN A 118 -9.93 -13.00 7.93
C GLN A 118 -10.09 -13.30 6.44
N GLU A 119 -8.96 -13.32 5.72
CA GLU A 119 -8.86 -13.81 4.35
C GLU A 119 -8.17 -15.18 4.33
N MET A 120 -8.96 -16.23 4.11
CA MET A 120 -8.50 -17.63 4.22
C MET A 120 -7.87 -18.18 2.95
N GLU A 121 -8.04 -17.54 1.80
CA GLU A 121 -7.48 -17.98 0.51
C GLU A 121 -5.99 -17.65 0.39
N GLY A 122 -5.44 -16.84 1.31
CA GLY A 122 -4.03 -16.49 1.35
C GLY A 122 -3.58 -15.79 0.07
N GLU A 123 -2.45 -16.24 -0.49
CA GLU A 123 -1.87 -15.67 -1.72
C GLU A 123 -2.75 -15.85 -2.97
N ASN A 124 -3.72 -16.76 -2.93
CA ASN A 124 -4.64 -16.98 -4.03
C ASN A 124 -5.77 -15.95 -4.10
N SER A 125 -6.02 -15.22 -3.00
CA SER A 125 -7.10 -14.25 -2.94
C SER A 125 -6.89 -13.07 -3.89
N GLU A 126 -8.00 -12.48 -4.35
CA GLU A 126 -7.94 -11.28 -5.17
C GLU A 126 -7.40 -10.07 -4.39
N ILE A 127 -7.65 -10.01 -3.08
CA ILE A 127 -7.11 -8.96 -2.22
C ILE A 127 -5.59 -9.03 -2.19
N PHE A 128 -5.00 -10.22 -1.99
CA PHE A 128 -3.55 -10.39 -1.98
C PHE A 128 -2.91 -9.90 -3.28
N LYS A 129 -3.52 -10.25 -4.42
CA LYS A 129 -3.03 -9.87 -5.75
C LYS A 129 -3.23 -8.39 -6.07
N SER A 130 -4.41 -7.84 -5.73
CA SER A 130 -4.75 -6.45 -6.05
C SER A 130 -3.95 -5.44 -5.23
N TYR A 131 -3.66 -5.77 -3.97
CA TYR A 131 -2.83 -4.95 -3.07
C TYR A 131 -1.33 -5.26 -3.16
N ASP A 132 -0.90 -6.12 -4.09
CA ASP A 132 0.51 -6.47 -4.35
C ASP A 132 1.28 -6.95 -3.11
N LEU A 133 0.64 -7.80 -2.30
CA LEU A 133 1.18 -8.26 -1.01
C LEU A 133 2.27 -9.34 -1.15
N LYS A 134 2.66 -9.73 -2.36
CA LYS A 134 3.71 -10.74 -2.62
C LYS A 134 5.08 -10.39 -2.04
N HIS A 135 5.33 -9.10 -1.76
CA HIS A 135 6.58 -8.61 -1.17
C HIS A 135 6.50 -8.40 0.35
N GLY A 136 5.39 -8.79 0.96
CA GLY A 136 5.12 -8.68 2.39
C GLY A 136 3.83 -7.91 2.68
N PHE A 137 3.35 -8.09 3.90
CA PHE A 137 2.17 -7.39 4.37
C PHE A 137 2.51 -5.93 4.72
N ILE A 138 1.79 -5.01 4.09
CA ILE A 138 1.93 -3.57 4.32
C ILE A 138 0.56 -2.96 4.65
N ASN A 139 0.52 -1.65 4.91
CA ASN A 139 -0.71 -0.91 5.09
C ASN A 139 -0.84 0.21 4.06
N TYR A 140 -2.08 0.69 3.87
CA TYR A 140 -2.42 1.78 2.97
C TYR A 140 -3.34 2.75 3.70
N LEU A 141 -3.03 4.03 3.63
CA LEU A 141 -3.91 5.10 4.08
C LEU A 141 -4.70 5.63 2.88
N VAL A 142 -6.01 5.60 2.98
CA VAL A 142 -6.95 5.96 1.91
C VAL A 142 -7.78 7.16 2.38
N ASN A 143 -7.94 8.18 1.53
CA ASN A 143 -8.74 9.35 1.85
C ASN A 143 -10.24 9.14 1.55
N ASP A 144 -11.05 10.15 1.83
CA ASP A 144 -12.49 10.19 1.61
C ASP A 144 -12.92 10.03 0.14
N ARG A 145 -11.98 10.16 -0.81
CA ARG A 145 -12.20 9.95 -2.24
C ARG A 145 -11.81 8.55 -2.71
N GLY A 146 -11.37 7.68 -1.79
CA GLY A 146 -10.87 6.35 -2.10
C GLY A 146 -9.45 6.32 -2.68
N ALA A 147 -8.72 7.44 -2.68
CA ALA A 147 -7.35 7.51 -3.18
C ALA A 147 -6.32 7.16 -2.10
N ILE A 148 -5.30 6.39 -2.47
CA ILE A 148 -4.18 6.03 -1.60
C ILE A 148 -3.31 7.28 -1.38
N VAL A 149 -3.20 7.74 -0.15
CA VAL A 149 -2.40 8.93 0.23
C VAL A 149 -1.09 8.58 0.92
N ALA A 150 -0.99 7.40 1.52
CA ALA A 150 0.25 6.88 2.09
C ALA A 150 0.28 5.35 2.06
N LYS A 151 1.50 4.77 2.13
CA LYS A 151 1.73 3.32 2.15
C LYS A 151 2.79 2.96 3.16
N ASN A 152 2.62 1.77 3.74
CA ASN A 152 3.57 1.20 4.71
C ASN A 152 3.94 2.18 5.83
N VAL A 153 2.95 2.93 6.31
CA VAL A 153 3.16 3.92 7.36
C VAL A 153 3.46 3.23 8.69
N THR A 154 4.39 3.81 9.43
CA THR A 154 4.65 3.44 10.82
C THR A 154 3.66 4.12 11.76
N PRO A 155 3.48 3.63 13.00
CA PRO A 155 2.62 4.30 13.99
C PRO A 155 3.00 5.77 14.22
N SER A 156 4.29 6.08 14.25
CA SER A 156 4.78 7.46 14.43
C SER A 156 4.51 8.37 13.24
N GLU A 157 4.65 7.85 12.03
CA GLU A 157 4.32 8.61 10.81
C GLU A 157 2.83 8.88 10.72
N LEU A 158 1.98 7.88 11.06
CA LEU A 158 0.53 8.08 11.09
C LEU A 158 0.14 9.13 12.12
N ALA A 159 0.65 9.06 13.35
CA ALA A 159 0.39 10.06 14.38
C ALA A 159 0.81 11.47 13.93
N SER A 160 1.99 11.60 13.31
CA SER A 160 2.47 12.88 12.77
C SER A 160 1.57 13.42 11.65
N PHE A 161 1.11 12.53 10.76
CA PHE A 161 0.20 12.89 9.67
C PHE A 161 -1.13 13.44 10.21
N LEU A 162 -1.70 12.77 11.22
CA LEU A 162 -2.96 13.19 11.84
C LEU A 162 -2.83 14.54 12.55
N HIS A 163 -1.72 14.79 13.24
CA HIS A 163 -1.46 16.11 13.85
C HIS A 163 -1.32 17.23 12.83
N GLN A 164 -0.72 16.96 11.65
CA GLN A 164 -0.60 17.97 10.60
C GLN A 164 -1.94 18.29 9.91
N ALA A 165 -2.85 17.36 9.87
CA ALA A 165 -4.18 17.54 9.29
C ALA A 165 -5.15 18.35 10.21
N GLU A 166 -4.71 18.71 11.42
CA GLU A 166 -5.45 19.57 12.37
C GLU A 166 -5.23 21.08 12.14
N ASN A 167 -4.15 21.45 11.42
CA ASN A 167 -3.76 22.83 11.18
C ASN A 167 -4.10 23.28 9.76
#